data_5d3d61cc6a9d585537c4fdb2e42cfd30
#
_entry.id   5d3d61cc6a9d585537c4fdb2e42cfd30
#
_cell.length_a   1.000
_cell.length_b   1.000
_cell.length_c   1.000
_cell.angle_alpha   90.00
_cell.angle_beta   90.00
_cell.angle_gamma   90.00
#
_symmetry.space_group_name_H-M   'P 1'
#
loop_
_entity.id
_entity.type
_entity.pdbx_description
1 polymer ?
#
loop_
_entity_poly.entity_id
_entity_poly.type
_entity_poly.pdbx_seq_one_letter_code
_entity_poly.pdbx_strand_id
1 'polypeptide(L)'
;MPANASPQRPTSVRSPSLPKALARAALLALLGLGAPGAAQQPQPPVTEEVPPPAQPPLPDRRVFFTTLNVVRYNPLGLESQNRLVYQKRLFDSPSVLLRDTYASAAASLKLSPAFFKLGPVVEVQPLAVLNLRAGYEYVQFFGTFGSIQSYPDAFQPYDDDLRSATNDTAYGTSGHHFFVEPMLQAKVKSIALRTKLAIEYWNVSLHDGGTRGTFYDPTLDTLVPGKGWVLANDTDLLWLGGKWTLGARLSAVWPRYDEDATAVEPLPGRKLPTNQHLRVGPLVAYAFDTRPGGLMSKPTVLLIAGWYLKHENRVNAMPYLLGGFSFSTDLLSGR
;
A
#
# COMPACT_ATOMS: atom_id res chain seq x y z
N MET A 1 37.81 38.91 -35.95
CA MET A 1 38.10 37.57 -35.41
C MET A 1 37.62 37.53 -33.98
N PRO A 2 36.52 36.84 -33.62
CA PRO A 2 36.19 36.57 -32.24
C PRO A 2 36.56 35.13 -31.90
N ALA A 3 37.09 34.97 -30.71
CA ALA A 3 37.61 33.74 -30.15
C ALA A 3 36.49 32.73 -29.80
N ASN A 4 36.76 31.49 -30.15
CA ASN A 4 35.94 30.29 -29.87
C ASN A 4 36.03 29.92 -28.38
N ALA A 5 34.93 30.02 -27.65
CA ALA A 5 34.81 29.51 -26.31
C ALA A 5 34.17 28.09 -26.35
N SER A 6 34.95 27.08 -26.02
CA SER A 6 34.48 25.69 -25.86
C SER A 6 33.61 25.54 -24.62
N PRO A 7 32.49 24.79 -24.67
CA PRO A 7 31.68 24.51 -23.49
C PRO A 7 32.36 23.49 -22.60
N GLN A 8 32.47 23.82 -21.31
CA GLN A 8 32.94 22.91 -20.26
C GLN A 8 31.91 21.82 -20.02
N ARG A 9 32.36 20.56 -19.97
CA ARG A 9 31.56 19.40 -19.58
C ARG A 9 31.27 19.45 -18.08
N PRO A 10 30.05 19.13 -17.65
CA PRO A 10 29.78 18.94 -16.23
C PRO A 10 30.44 17.65 -15.71
N THR A 11 31.12 17.79 -14.60
CA THR A 11 31.75 16.69 -13.85
C THR A 11 30.71 15.72 -13.31
N SER A 12 30.83 14.46 -13.68
CA SER A 12 30.00 13.36 -13.17
C SER A 12 30.23 13.16 -11.67
N VAL A 13 29.20 13.42 -10.87
CA VAL A 13 29.15 13.05 -9.46
C VAL A 13 28.93 11.53 -9.38
N ARG A 14 29.91 10.79 -8.93
CA ARG A 14 29.81 9.36 -8.64
C ARG A 14 28.87 9.17 -7.44
N SER A 15 27.78 8.47 -7.64
CA SER A 15 26.91 7.96 -6.56
C SER A 15 27.68 6.95 -5.71
N PRO A 16 27.64 7.02 -4.37
CA PRO A 16 28.23 6.01 -3.53
C PRO A 16 27.43 4.71 -3.62
N SER A 17 28.10 3.62 -4.01
CA SER A 17 27.56 2.27 -3.97
C SER A 17 27.43 1.83 -2.51
N LEU A 18 26.21 1.50 -2.06
CA LEU A 18 25.97 0.87 -0.76
C LEU A 18 26.74 -0.46 -0.66
N PRO A 19 27.44 -0.72 0.46
CA PRO A 19 28.18 -1.95 0.65
C PRO A 19 27.24 -3.16 0.74
N LYS A 20 27.55 -4.20 -0.04
CA LYS A 20 26.86 -5.50 -0.10
C LYS A 20 26.73 -6.24 1.25
N ALA A 21 27.35 -5.70 2.31
CA ALA A 21 27.31 -6.22 3.68
C ALA A 21 25.94 -6.05 4.38
N LEU A 22 25.16 -5.01 4.07
CA LEU A 22 23.87 -4.76 4.72
C LEU A 22 22.74 -5.70 4.23
N ALA A 23 22.81 -6.22 3.02
CA ALA A 23 21.84 -7.17 2.51
C ALA A 23 22.02 -8.60 3.07
N ARG A 24 23.21 -8.94 3.59
CA ARG A 24 23.48 -10.26 4.19
C ARG A 24 23.18 -10.33 5.68
N ALA A 25 23.15 -9.20 6.39
CA ALA A 25 22.85 -9.15 7.82
C ALA A 25 21.38 -9.40 8.15
N ALA A 26 20.45 -9.09 7.25
CA ALA A 26 19.03 -9.30 7.46
C ALA A 26 18.58 -10.78 7.27
N LEU A 27 19.38 -11.60 6.57
CA LEU A 27 19.01 -13.01 6.30
C LEU A 27 19.62 -13.98 7.33
N LEU A 28 20.63 -13.58 8.08
CA LEU A 28 21.33 -14.42 9.08
C LEU A 28 20.77 -14.30 10.51
N ALA A 29 19.88 -13.36 10.78
CA ALA A 29 19.23 -13.22 12.07
C ALA A 29 18.04 -14.19 12.30
N LEU A 30 17.69 -15.03 11.31
CA LEU A 30 16.57 -15.98 11.36
C LEU A 30 17.00 -17.44 11.63
N LEU A 31 18.28 -17.74 11.67
CA LEU A 31 18.79 -19.11 11.87
C LEU A 31 19.93 -19.10 12.88
N GLY A 32 19.63 -19.28 14.15
CA GLY A 32 20.59 -19.72 15.11
C GLY A 32 20.57 -19.03 16.47
N LEU A 33 19.91 -19.65 17.42
CA LEU A 33 20.24 -19.54 18.84
C LEU A 33 20.00 -20.89 19.51
N GLY A 34 21.05 -21.70 19.48
CA GLY A 34 21.27 -22.72 20.48
C GLY A 34 22.11 -22.09 21.59
N ALA A 35 21.59 -22.06 22.82
CA ALA A 35 22.32 -21.56 23.96
C ALA A 35 22.93 -22.71 24.76
N PRO A 36 24.18 -22.58 25.30
CA PRO A 36 24.68 -23.49 26.30
C PRO A 36 24.18 -23.08 27.70
N GLY A 37 23.98 -24.09 28.53
CA GLY A 37 23.40 -23.98 29.83
C GLY A 37 24.16 -23.09 30.83
N ALA A 38 23.41 -22.39 31.64
CA ALA A 38 23.86 -21.73 32.86
C ALA A 38 22.99 -22.20 34.04
N ALA A 39 23.66 -22.37 35.17
CA ALA A 39 23.16 -22.95 36.41
C ALA A 39 21.88 -22.29 36.94
N GLN A 40 20.97 -23.13 37.46
CA GLN A 40 19.71 -22.73 38.10
C GLN A 40 19.97 -22.00 39.42
N GLN A 41 19.53 -20.75 39.49
CA GLN A 41 19.21 -20.06 40.73
C GLN A 41 17.78 -20.36 41.12
N PRO A 42 17.42 -20.45 42.45
CA PRO A 42 16.04 -20.69 42.87
C PRO A 42 15.12 -19.56 42.40
N GLN A 43 14.16 -19.87 41.56
CA GLN A 43 13.12 -18.96 41.12
C GLN A 43 12.17 -18.58 42.24
N PRO A 44 11.80 -17.28 42.42
CA PRO A 44 10.67 -16.93 43.26
C PRO A 44 9.37 -17.55 42.67
N PRO A 45 8.33 -17.75 43.50
CA PRO A 45 7.08 -18.38 43.02
C PRO A 45 6.53 -17.59 41.81
N VAL A 46 6.36 -18.32 40.71
CA VAL A 46 5.76 -17.80 39.48
C VAL A 46 4.32 -17.43 39.83
N THR A 47 4.03 -16.16 39.93
CA THR A 47 2.65 -15.68 39.91
C THR A 47 2.10 -16.09 38.55
N GLU A 48 1.17 -17.03 38.55
CA GLU A 48 0.50 -17.50 37.35
C GLU A 48 -0.16 -16.27 36.68
N GLU A 49 0.48 -15.74 35.63
CA GLU A 49 -0.05 -14.62 34.85
C GLU A 49 -1.35 -15.14 34.23
N VAL A 50 -2.49 -14.68 34.76
CA VAL A 50 -3.81 -15.01 34.21
C VAL A 50 -3.77 -14.67 32.71
N PRO A 51 -3.88 -15.65 31.82
CA PRO A 51 -3.83 -15.38 30.41
C PRO A 51 -4.91 -14.33 30.06
N PRO A 52 -4.59 -13.32 29.25
CA PRO A 52 -5.58 -12.31 28.88
C PRO A 52 -6.83 -13.01 28.33
N PRO A 53 -8.04 -12.54 28.70
CA PRO A 53 -9.29 -13.18 28.33
C PRO A 53 -9.30 -13.43 26.82
N ALA A 54 -9.56 -14.68 26.44
CA ALA A 54 -9.60 -15.10 25.04
C ALA A 54 -10.61 -14.21 24.30
N GLN A 55 -10.17 -13.57 23.23
CA GLN A 55 -11.08 -12.75 22.39
C GLN A 55 -12.23 -13.66 21.93
N PRO A 56 -13.48 -13.18 22.01
CA PRO A 56 -14.62 -13.98 21.57
C PRO A 56 -14.42 -14.35 20.08
N PRO A 57 -14.83 -15.56 19.68
CA PRO A 57 -14.72 -15.98 18.29
C PRO A 57 -15.54 -15.06 17.38
N LEU A 58 -15.15 -15.01 16.11
CA LEU A 58 -15.92 -14.27 15.11
C LEU A 58 -17.38 -14.76 15.07
N PRO A 59 -18.38 -13.88 14.94
CA PRO A 59 -19.76 -14.27 14.68
C PRO A 59 -19.87 -15.18 13.46
N ASP A 60 -20.81 -16.12 13.44
CA ASP A 60 -21.01 -17.01 12.29
C ASP A 60 -21.29 -16.21 11.00
N ARG A 61 -22.11 -15.16 11.13
CA ARG A 61 -22.45 -14.24 10.05
C ARG A 61 -22.50 -12.82 10.57
N ARG A 62 -22.03 -11.87 9.79
CA ARG A 62 -22.21 -10.45 10.07
C ARG A 62 -22.28 -9.62 8.81
N VAL A 63 -23.01 -8.50 8.89
CA VAL A 63 -22.98 -7.42 7.91
C VAL A 63 -22.44 -6.19 8.61
N PHE A 64 -21.44 -5.59 8.05
CA PHE A 64 -20.84 -4.38 8.62
C PHE A 64 -20.39 -3.41 7.53
N PHE A 65 -20.38 -2.15 7.91
CA PHE A 65 -19.79 -1.08 7.10
C PHE A 65 -18.39 -0.78 7.62
N THR A 66 -17.45 -0.49 6.73
CA THR A 66 -16.12 -0.02 7.10
C THR A 66 -15.73 1.16 6.23
N THR A 67 -15.07 2.13 6.84
CA THR A 67 -14.53 3.29 6.14
C THR A 67 -13.10 3.56 6.56
N LEU A 68 -12.30 4.04 5.59
CA LEU A 68 -10.97 4.60 5.79
C LEU A 68 -10.88 5.89 4.99
N ASN A 69 -10.68 6.99 5.68
CA ASN A 69 -10.48 8.31 5.07
C ASN A 69 -9.02 8.68 5.21
N VAL A 70 -8.37 9.04 4.12
CA VAL A 70 -6.94 9.37 4.11
C VAL A 70 -6.70 10.71 3.42
N VAL A 71 -5.76 11.46 3.97
CA VAL A 71 -5.13 12.60 3.34
C VAL A 71 -3.65 12.29 3.16
N ARG A 72 -3.11 12.63 2.01
CA ARG A 72 -1.70 12.38 1.65
C ARG A 72 -1.03 13.69 1.25
N TYR A 73 0.26 13.75 1.50
CA TYR A 73 1.16 14.79 1.03
C TYR A 73 2.41 14.12 0.39
N ASN A 74 2.81 14.61 -0.77
CA ASN A 74 3.82 14.04 -1.65
C ASN A 74 3.56 12.57 -2.06
N PRO A 75 2.59 12.33 -2.97
CA PRO A 75 1.73 13.33 -3.66
C PRO A 75 0.52 13.76 -2.84
N LEU A 76 -0.01 14.96 -3.15
CA LEU A 76 -1.24 15.44 -2.53
C LEU A 76 -2.43 14.55 -2.95
N GLY A 77 -3.24 14.16 -2.00
CA GLY A 77 -4.42 13.33 -2.25
C GLY A 77 -5.37 13.27 -1.07
N LEU A 78 -6.64 13.20 -1.39
CA LEU A 78 -7.74 12.93 -0.45
C LEU A 78 -8.56 11.77 -0.98
N GLU A 79 -8.80 10.76 -0.14
CA GLU A 79 -9.56 9.58 -0.54
C GLU A 79 -10.36 9.02 0.63
N SER A 80 -11.62 8.67 0.36
CA SER A 80 -12.51 7.95 1.28
C SER A 80 -12.79 6.56 0.69
N GLN A 81 -12.39 5.51 1.39
CA GLN A 81 -12.61 4.11 1.02
C GLN A 81 -13.73 3.53 1.88
N ASN A 82 -14.82 3.13 1.27
CA ASN A 82 -16.02 2.67 1.94
C ASN A 82 -16.36 1.26 1.46
N ARG A 83 -16.74 0.36 2.36
CA ARG A 83 -17.17 -0.99 2.01
C ARG A 83 -18.35 -1.41 2.86
N LEU A 84 -19.37 -1.95 2.21
CA LEU A 84 -20.44 -2.70 2.84
C LEU A 84 -20.11 -4.19 2.69
N VAL A 85 -19.88 -4.88 3.79
CA VAL A 85 -19.32 -6.23 3.83
C VAL A 85 -20.32 -7.21 4.42
N TYR A 86 -20.57 -8.30 3.72
CA TYR A 86 -21.13 -9.52 4.26
C TYR A 86 -19.99 -10.51 4.53
N GLN A 87 -19.91 -11.01 5.75
CA GLN A 87 -18.86 -11.95 6.17
C GLN A 87 -19.47 -13.17 6.81
N LYS A 88 -18.91 -14.34 6.48
CA LYS A 88 -19.25 -15.64 7.06
C LYS A 88 -17.99 -16.30 7.59
N ARG A 89 -18.05 -16.80 8.83
CA ARG A 89 -17.00 -17.63 9.42
C ARG A 89 -16.91 -18.97 8.66
N LEU A 90 -15.68 -19.44 8.40
CA LEU A 90 -15.45 -20.69 7.68
C LEU A 90 -15.42 -21.90 8.62
N PHE A 91 -14.71 -21.77 9.73
CA PHE A 91 -14.50 -22.88 10.67
C PHE A 91 -14.80 -22.44 12.10
N ASP A 92 -15.38 -23.34 12.89
CA ASP A 92 -15.48 -23.22 14.33
C ASP A 92 -14.38 -24.10 14.95
N SER A 93 -13.25 -23.50 15.27
CA SER A 93 -12.06 -24.21 15.70
C SER A 93 -11.36 -23.45 16.84
N PRO A 94 -10.92 -24.13 17.90
CA PRO A 94 -10.10 -23.53 18.94
C PRO A 94 -8.65 -23.27 18.48
N SER A 95 -8.25 -23.82 17.34
CA SER A 95 -6.91 -23.63 16.79
C SER A 95 -6.65 -22.15 16.47
N VAL A 96 -5.52 -21.61 16.93
CA VAL A 96 -5.09 -20.24 16.64
C VAL A 96 -5.02 -19.94 15.13
N LEU A 97 -4.72 -20.95 14.31
CA LEU A 97 -4.65 -20.81 12.86
C LEU A 97 -6.01 -20.78 12.17
N LEU A 98 -7.04 -21.39 12.77
CA LEU A 98 -8.37 -21.57 12.16
C LEU A 98 -9.46 -20.75 12.81
N ARG A 99 -9.26 -20.25 14.02
CA ARG A 99 -10.26 -19.53 14.81
C ARG A 99 -10.82 -18.28 14.10
N ASP A 100 -9.97 -17.55 13.40
CA ASP A 100 -10.29 -16.25 12.79
C ASP A 100 -10.48 -16.36 11.26
N THR A 101 -10.93 -17.53 10.79
CA THR A 101 -11.12 -17.80 9.36
C THR A 101 -12.49 -17.34 8.86
N TYR A 102 -12.53 -16.74 7.70
CA TYR A 102 -13.78 -16.26 7.11
C TYR A 102 -13.70 -16.17 5.57
N ALA A 103 -14.88 -16.10 4.97
CA ALA A 103 -15.07 -15.60 3.59
C ALA A 103 -16.00 -14.39 3.65
N SER A 104 -15.79 -13.42 2.77
CA SER A 104 -16.62 -12.24 2.67
C SER A 104 -16.81 -11.77 1.23
N ALA A 105 -17.92 -11.08 1.02
CA ALA A 105 -18.19 -10.33 -0.20
C ALA A 105 -18.59 -8.90 0.18
N ALA A 106 -18.13 -7.93 -0.58
CA ALA A 106 -18.37 -6.53 -0.30
C ALA A 106 -18.71 -5.73 -1.56
N ALA A 107 -19.51 -4.70 -1.40
CA ALA A 107 -19.57 -3.56 -2.31
C ALA A 107 -18.56 -2.51 -1.83
N SER A 108 -17.64 -2.13 -2.72
CA SER A 108 -16.57 -1.15 -2.45
C SER A 108 -16.86 0.14 -3.20
N LEU A 109 -16.75 1.28 -2.51
CA LEU A 109 -16.83 2.61 -3.08
C LEU A 109 -15.65 3.44 -2.56
N LYS A 110 -14.78 3.86 -3.46
CA LYS A 110 -13.70 4.81 -3.16
C LYS A 110 -14.03 6.15 -3.79
N LEU A 111 -13.92 7.21 -3.03
CA LEU A 111 -14.23 8.58 -3.44
C LEU A 111 -13.01 9.47 -3.25
N SER A 112 -12.74 10.28 -4.25
CA SER A 112 -11.74 11.34 -4.24
C SER A 112 -12.31 12.55 -4.97
N PRO A 113 -11.84 13.78 -4.74
CA PRO A 113 -12.21 14.92 -5.58
C PRO A 113 -11.85 14.76 -7.06
N ALA A 114 -10.95 13.84 -7.40
CA ALA A 114 -10.47 13.60 -8.76
C ALA A 114 -11.10 12.38 -9.43
N PHE A 115 -11.63 11.42 -8.68
CA PHE A 115 -12.20 10.17 -9.20
C PHE A 115 -13.16 9.50 -8.22
N PHE A 116 -13.96 8.56 -8.73
CA PHE A 116 -14.51 7.50 -7.91
C PHE A 116 -14.18 6.11 -8.49
N LYS A 117 -14.15 5.10 -7.61
CA LYS A 117 -14.02 3.69 -7.97
C LYS A 117 -15.14 2.91 -7.29
N LEU A 118 -15.88 2.10 -8.04
CA LEU A 118 -17.01 1.32 -7.53
C LEU A 118 -16.97 -0.11 -8.05
N GLY A 119 -17.16 -1.08 -7.16
CA GLY A 119 -17.24 -2.47 -7.60
C GLY A 119 -17.30 -3.51 -6.49
N PRO A 120 -17.41 -4.79 -6.86
CA PRO A 120 -17.41 -5.90 -5.93
C PRO A 120 -15.98 -6.27 -5.48
N VAL A 121 -15.89 -6.71 -4.23
CA VAL A 121 -14.66 -7.26 -3.63
C VAL A 121 -15.02 -8.55 -2.92
N VAL A 122 -14.21 -9.58 -3.10
CA VAL A 122 -14.27 -10.83 -2.34
C VAL A 122 -12.99 -11.00 -1.54
N GLU A 123 -13.13 -11.57 -0.36
CA GLU A 123 -11.99 -11.78 0.52
C GLU A 123 -12.16 -13.11 1.26
N VAL A 124 -11.09 -13.88 1.35
CA VAL A 124 -11.04 -15.12 2.11
C VAL A 124 -9.80 -15.15 3.00
N GLN A 125 -10.01 -15.47 4.25
CA GLN A 125 -8.95 -15.71 5.22
C GLN A 125 -9.01 -17.20 5.64
N PRO A 126 -8.39 -18.10 4.86
CA PRO A 126 -8.44 -19.54 5.13
C PRO A 126 -7.59 -19.94 6.34
N LEU A 127 -6.61 -19.12 6.69
CA LEU A 127 -5.74 -19.25 7.85
C LEU A 127 -5.52 -17.88 8.49
N ALA A 128 -5.33 -17.81 9.78
CA ALA A 128 -5.03 -16.55 10.48
C ALA A 128 -3.78 -15.81 9.92
N VAL A 129 -2.88 -16.55 9.27
CA VAL A 129 -1.65 -16.00 8.68
C VAL A 129 -1.76 -15.64 7.21
N LEU A 130 -2.84 -16.04 6.52
CA LEU A 130 -3.04 -15.81 5.09
C LEU A 130 -4.41 -15.20 4.82
N ASN A 131 -4.41 -14.07 4.15
CA ASN A 131 -5.61 -13.42 3.62
C ASN A 131 -5.45 -13.22 2.12
N LEU A 132 -6.48 -13.50 1.36
CA LEU A 132 -6.55 -13.33 -0.09
C LEU A 132 -7.74 -12.44 -0.41
N ARG A 133 -7.51 -11.32 -1.05
CA ARG A 133 -8.54 -10.40 -1.50
C ARG A 133 -8.45 -10.21 -3.00
N ALA A 134 -9.59 -10.18 -3.67
CA ALA A 134 -9.69 -9.87 -5.09
C ALA A 134 -10.88 -8.96 -5.35
N GLY A 135 -10.78 -8.13 -6.36
CA GLY A 135 -11.86 -7.21 -6.69
C GLY A 135 -11.78 -6.68 -8.10
N TYR A 136 -12.88 -6.12 -8.48
CA TYR A 136 -13.07 -5.33 -9.69
C TYR A 136 -13.61 -3.96 -9.30
N GLU A 137 -13.15 -2.90 -9.96
CA GLU A 137 -13.63 -1.55 -9.78
C GLU A 137 -13.81 -0.88 -11.15
N TYR A 138 -15.00 -0.39 -11.41
CA TYR A 138 -15.19 0.64 -12.43
C TYR A 138 -14.61 1.94 -11.88
N VAL A 139 -13.80 2.61 -12.68
CA VAL A 139 -13.12 3.87 -12.31
C VAL A 139 -13.61 4.98 -13.21
N GLN A 140 -14.04 6.10 -12.62
CA GLN A 140 -14.37 7.33 -13.31
C GLN A 140 -13.47 8.44 -12.81
N PHE A 141 -12.68 9.02 -13.70
CA PHE A 141 -11.91 10.22 -13.47
C PHE A 141 -12.71 11.46 -13.92
N PHE A 142 -12.59 12.56 -13.18
CA PHE A 142 -13.40 13.76 -13.45
C PHE A 142 -12.67 14.84 -14.28
N GLY A 143 -11.36 14.69 -14.49
CA GLY A 143 -10.56 15.74 -15.13
C GLY A 143 -10.25 16.92 -14.20
N THR A 144 -10.45 16.76 -12.89
CA THR A 144 -10.24 17.80 -11.90
C THR A 144 -8.89 17.64 -11.19
N PHE A 145 -8.30 18.73 -10.71
CA PHE A 145 -7.02 18.73 -9.98
C PHE A 145 -5.87 18.11 -10.79
N GLY A 146 -5.85 18.28 -12.12
CA GLY A 146 -4.85 17.69 -12.98
C GLY A 146 -4.94 16.16 -13.13
N SER A 147 -6.05 15.55 -12.79
CA SER A 147 -6.31 14.13 -12.96
C SER A 147 -7.49 13.90 -13.91
N ILE A 148 -7.30 13.20 -15.05
CA ILE A 148 -6.16 12.45 -15.53
C ILE A 148 -5.46 13.24 -16.64
N GLN A 149 -4.14 13.14 -16.71
CA GLN A 149 -3.34 13.56 -17.88
C GLN A 149 -2.79 12.29 -18.50
N SER A 150 -2.94 12.13 -19.81
CA SER A 150 -2.33 11.01 -20.53
C SER A 150 -0.98 11.39 -21.09
N TYR A 151 -0.10 10.41 -21.10
CA TYR A 151 1.24 10.51 -21.66
C TYR A 151 1.40 9.47 -22.77
N PRO A 152 2.11 9.79 -23.87
CA PRO A 152 2.21 8.89 -25.01
C PRO A 152 2.99 7.61 -24.71
N ASP A 153 3.83 7.61 -23.67
CA ASP A 153 4.65 6.47 -23.28
C ASP A 153 5.14 6.60 -21.81
N ALA A 154 5.91 5.63 -21.36
CA ALA A 154 6.45 5.57 -20.01
C ALA A 154 7.73 6.40 -19.78
N PHE A 155 8.31 7.02 -20.84
CA PHE A 155 9.53 7.84 -20.74
C PHE A 155 9.26 9.29 -20.40
N GLN A 156 8.01 9.70 -20.35
CA GLN A 156 7.64 11.08 -20.11
C GLN A 156 7.95 11.48 -18.66
N PRO A 157 8.45 12.69 -18.46
CA PRO A 157 8.60 13.24 -17.12
C PRO A 157 7.22 13.51 -16.51
N TYR A 158 7.08 13.27 -15.21
CA TYR A 158 5.81 13.41 -14.47
C TYR A 158 5.99 14.04 -13.09
N ASP A 159 7.01 14.88 -12.92
CA ASP A 159 7.20 15.62 -11.67
C ASP A 159 6.03 16.59 -11.39
N ASP A 160 5.96 17.09 -10.17
CA ASP A 160 4.83 17.90 -9.72
C ASP A 160 4.74 19.24 -10.47
N ASP A 161 5.88 19.82 -10.85
CA ASP A 161 5.94 21.11 -11.57
C ASP A 161 5.41 20.95 -12.99
N LEU A 162 5.84 19.91 -13.71
CA LEU A 162 5.36 19.60 -15.05
C LEU A 162 3.86 19.27 -15.06
N ARG A 163 3.40 18.43 -14.15
CA ARG A 163 1.99 18.08 -14.05
C ARG A 163 1.12 19.30 -13.70
N SER A 164 1.63 20.21 -12.90
CA SER A 164 0.96 21.47 -12.59
C SER A 164 0.93 22.41 -13.81
N ALA A 165 2.03 22.50 -14.55
CA ALA A 165 2.13 23.33 -15.75
C ALA A 165 1.22 22.85 -16.89
N THR A 166 0.89 21.55 -16.94
CA THR A 166 0.01 20.92 -17.95
C THR A 166 -1.37 20.56 -17.40
N ASN A 167 -1.78 21.17 -16.30
CA ASN A 167 -3.05 20.87 -15.63
C ASN A 167 -4.29 21.07 -16.50
N ASP A 168 -4.22 21.97 -17.47
CA ASP A 168 -5.26 22.25 -18.46
C ASP A 168 -5.46 21.12 -19.48
N THR A 169 -4.52 20.18 -19.58
CA THR A 169 -4.66 18.99 -20.43
C THR A 169 -5.41 17.84 -19.74
N ALA A 170 -5.78 18.02 -18.47
CA ALA A 170 -6.55 17.02 -17.74
C ALA A 170 -7.98 16.90 -18.29
N TYR A 171 -8.50 15.66 -18.34
CA TYR A 171 -9.81 15.36 -18.88
C TYR A 171 -10.52 14.28 -18.12
N GLY A 172 -11.85 14.24 -18.29
CA GLY A 172 -12.68 13.18 -17.74
C GLY A 172 -12.59 11.90 -18.56
N THR A 173 -12.37 10.76 -17.91
CA THR A 173 -12.35 9.45 -18.58
C THR A 173 -12.73 8.34 -17.62
N SER A 174 -12.96 7.15 -18.16
CA SER A 174 -13.30 5.98 -17.36
C SER A 174 -12.42 4.78 -17.70
N GLY A 175 -12.50 3.80 -16.84
CA GLY A 175 -11.75 2.56 -17.04
C GLY A 175 -12.17 1.47 -16.07
N HIS A 176 -11.40 0.40 -16.12
CA HIS A 176 -11.58 -0.81 -15.34
C HIS A 176 -10.30 -1.11 -14.57
N HIS A 177 -10.43 -1.46 -13.32
CA HIS A 177 -9.34 -1.84 -12.43
C HIS A 177 -9.65 -3.18 -11.80
N PHE A 178 -8.77 -4.16 -12.01
CA PHE A 178 -8.83 -5.48 -11.39
C PHE A 178 -7.66 -5.63 -10.45
N PHE A 179 -7.86 -6.25 -9.31
CA PHE A 179 -6.77 -6.50 -8.38
C PHE A 179 -6.90 -7.81 -7.64
N VAL A 180 -5.75 -8.38 -7.28
CA VAL A 180 -5.60 -9.51 -6.37
C VAL A 180 -4.55 -9.14 -5.33
N GLU A 181 -4.88 -9.29 -4.05
CA GLU A 181 -4.03 -8.90 -2.94
C GLU A 181 -3.84 -10.07 -1.96
N PRO A 182 -2.87 -10.94 -2.18
CA PRO A 182 -2.39 -11.85 -1.13
C PRO A 182 -1.70 -11.06 -0.02
N MET A 183 -2.05 -11.38 1.22
CA MET A 183 -1.45 -10.83 2.42
C MET A 183 -1.02 -11.94 3.36
N LEU A 184 0.24 -11.90 3.77
CA LEU A 184 0.79 -12.74 4.82
C LEU A 184 0.97 -11.93 6.09
N GLN A 185 0.60 -12.51 7.21
CA GLN A 185 0.76 -11.87 8.51
C GLN A 185 1.13 -12.89 9.59
N ALA A 186 1.96 -12.47 10.52
CA ALA A 186 2.33 -13.27 11.68
C ALA A 186 2.46 -12.36 12.90
N LYS A 187 2.09 -12.89 14.09
CA LYS A 187 2.19 -12.17 15.36
C LYS A 187 2.83 -13.09 16.40
N VAL A 188 3.86 -12.57 17.05
CA VAL A 188 4.50 -13.21 18.21
C VAL A 188 4.52 -12.20 19.35
N LYS A 189 3.80 -12.48 20.43
CA LYS A 189 3.60 -11.53 21.54
C LYS A 189 3.08 -10.19 21.03
N SER A 190 3.82 -9.12 21.25
CA SER A 190 3.46 -7.75 20.82
C SER A 190 4.03 -7.38 19.45
N ILE A 191 4.81 -8.23 18.80
CA ILE A 191 5.40 -7.94 17.50
C ILE A 191 4.57 -8.62 16.40
N ALA A 192 4.23 -7.87 15.36
CA ALA A 192 3.55 -8.38 14.18
C ALA A 192 4.33 -8.00 12.92
N LEU A 193 4.41 -8.93 11.99
CA LEU A 193 4.87 -8.72 10.63
C LEU A 193 3.70 -8.92 9.69
N ARG A 194 3.52 -8.01 8.74
CA ARG A 194 2.50 -8.10 7.71
C ARG A 194 3.10 -7.68 6.38
N THR A 195 2.88 -8.45 5.34
CA THR A 195 3.21 -8.07 3.96
C THR A 195 2.01 -8.30 3.06
N LYS A 196 1.67 -7.30 2.27
CA LYS A 196 0.57 -7.32 1.29
C LYS A 196 1.16 -7.02 -0.08
N LEU A 197 0.99 -7.94 -1.02
CA LEU A 197 1.28 -7.72 -2.43
C LEU A 197 -0.04 -7.37 -3.13
N ALA A 198 -0.10 -6.26 -3.86
CA ALA A 198 -1.18 -5.93 -4.77
C ALA A 198 -0.71 -6.22 -6.20
N ILE A 199 -1.47 -7.04 -6.92
CA ILE A 199 -1.30 -7.34 -8.34
C ILE A 199 -2.49 -6.68 -9.03
N GLU A 200 -2.25 -5.58 -9.74
CA GLU A 200 -3.28 -4.73 -10.30
C GLU A 200 -3.22 -4.75 -11.83
N TYR A 201 -4.37 -4.84 -12.47
CA TYR A 201 -4.52 -4.66 -13.91
C TYR A 201 -5.43 -3.47 -14.20
N TRP A 202 -4.90 -2.54 -14.96
CA TRP A 202 -5.60 -1.34 -15.37
C TRP A 202 -6.00 -1.42 -16.85
N ASN A 203 -7.16 -0.87 -17.18
CA ASN A 203 -7.64 -0.68 -18.55
C ASN A 203 -8.44 0.63 -18.57
N VAL A 204 -7.76 1.74 -18.83
CA VAL A 204 -8.29 3.11 -18.82
C VAL A 204 -8.25 3.66 -20.24
N SER A 205 -9.33 4.31 -20.65
CA SER A 205 -9.41 4.95 -21.95
C SER A 205 -8.61 6.25 -21.94
N LEU A 206 -7.42 6.22 -22.55
CA LEU A 206 -6.55 7.39 -22.66
C LEU A 206 -6.69 8.06 -24.02
N HIS A 207 -6.50 9.39 -24.07
CA HIS A 207 -6.54 10.16 -25.31
C HIS A 207 -5.27 9.94 -26.14
N ASP A 208 -4.11 9.79 -25.47
CA ASP A 208 -2.81 9.70 -26.12
C ASP A 208 -2.15 8.33 -25.90
N GLY A 209 -1.22 8.01 -26.81
CA GLY A 209 -0.34 6.86 -26.69
C GLY A 209 -0.91 5.52 -27.13
N GLY A 210 -2.21 5.41 -27.40
CA GLY A 210 -2.83 4.14 -27.80
C GLY A 210 -2.52 3.04 -26.79
N THR A 211 -1.93 1.91 -27.23
CA THR A 211 -1.54 0.80 -26.34
C THR A 211 -0.34 1.12 -25.44
N ARG A 212 0.44 2.15 -25.75
CA ARG A 212 1.60 2.61 -24.98
C ARG A 212 1.27 3.70 -23.98
N GLY A 213 0.07 4.28 -24.07
CA GLY A 213 -0.35 5.39 -23.24
C GLY A 213 -0.22 5.06 -21.74
N THR A 214 0.25 6.03 -20.99
CA THR A 214 0.36 5.98 -19.53
C THR A 214 -0.36 7.14 -18.90
N PHE A 215 -0.67 7.04 -17.62
CA PHE A 215 -1.20 8.13 -16.81
C PHE A 215 -0.56 8.12 -15.42
N TYR A 216 -0.53 9.27 -14.78
CA TYR A 216 -0.04 9.35 -13.41
C TYR A 216 -1.15 8.98 -12.41
N ASP A 217 -0.91 7.96 -11.57
CA ASP A 217 -1.78 7.63 -10.43
C ASP A 217 -1.18 8.16 -9.13
N PRO A 218 -1.86 9.11 -8.43
CA PRO A 218 -1.35 9.70 -7.20
C PRO A 218 -1.35 8.72 -6.01
N THR A 219 -2.06 7.60 -6.08
CA THR A 219 -2.05 6.59 -5.02
C THR A 219 -0.80 5.73 -5.11
N LEU A 220 -0.42 5.39 -6.33
CA LEU A 220 0.79 4.62 -6.63
C LEU A 220 2.04 5.51 -6.79
N ASP A 221 1.87 6.83 -6.93
CA ASP A 221 2.92 7.84 -7.15
C ASP A 221 3.86 7.47 -8.30
N THR A 222 3.27 7.07 -9.42
CA THR A 222 4.01 6.65 -10.61
C THR A 222 3.17 6.74 -11.87
N LEU A 223 3.82 6.65 -13.04
CA LEU A 223 3.12 6.40 -14.30
C LEU A 223 2.60 4.96 -14.33
N VAL A 224 1.30 4.83 -14.54
CA VAL A 224 0.58 3.56 -14.67
C VAL A 224 0.29 3.33 -16.15
N PRO A 225 0.46 2.12 -16.71
CA PRO A 225 0.03 1.84 -18.06
C PRO A 225 -1.48 2.01 -18.18
N GLY A 226 -1.95 2.68 -19.24
CA GLY A 226 -3.37 2.80 -19.53
C GLY A 226 -4.03 1.43 -19.70
N LYS A 227 -3.27 0.47 -20.24
CA LYS A 227 -3.64 -0.95 -20.30
C LYS A 227 -2.45 -1.80 -19.89
N GLY A 228 -2.48 -2.40 -18.69
CA GLY A 228 -1.35 -3.20 -18.22
C GLY A 228 -1.35 -3.44 -16.72
N TRP A 229 -0.24 -3.98 -16.25
CA TRP A 229 -0.09 -4.46 -14.88
C TRP A 229 0.75 -3.52 -14.02
N VAL A 230 0.38 -3.45 -12.75
CA VAL A 230 1.19 -2.81 -11.70
C VAL A 230 1.29 -3.78 -10.53
N LEU A 231 2.48 -3.88 -9.96
CA LEU A 231 2.71 -4.58 -8.71
C LEU A 231 2.99 -3.54 -7.62
N ALA A 232 2.35 -3.66 -6.47
CA ALA A 232 2.65 -2.85 -5.31
C ALA A 232 2.77 -3.74 -4.07
N ASN A 233 3.68 -3.39 -3.17
CA ASN A 233 3.87 -4.12 -1.92
C ASN A 233 3.98 -3.16 -0.76
N ASP A 234 3.24 -3.46 0.32
CA ASP A 234 3.42 -2.85 1.64
C ASP A 234 3.83 -3.92 2.64
N THR A 235 4.96 -3.72 3.29
CA THR A 235 5.45 -4.57 4.38
C THR A 235 5.55 -3.76 5.66
N ASP A 236 4.88 -4.20 6.71
CA ASP A 236 4.81 -3.55 8.02
C ASP A 236 5.48 -4.43 9.08
N LEU A 237 6.39 -3.85 9.85
CA LEU A 237 6.85 -4.39 11.13
C LEU A 237 6.23 -3.54 12.25
N LEU A 238 5.42 -4.16 13.10
CA LEU A 238 4.57 -3.47 14.06
C LEU A 238 4.81 -3.96 15.48
N TRP A 239 4.82 -3.03 16.43
CA TRP A 239 4.63 -3.29 17.84
C TRP A 239 3.20 -2.91 18.25
N LEU A 240 2.51 -3.84 18.92
CA LEU A 240 1.11 -3.72 19.34
C LEU A 240 1.05 -3.59 20.85
N GLY A 241 0.82 -2.38 21.34
CA GLY A 241 0.78 -2.05 22.76
C GLY A 241 -0.55 -1.43 23.19
N GLY A 242 -1.53 -2.28 23.57
CA GLY A 242 -2.86 -1.80 23.98
C GLY A 242 -3.57 -1.06 22.84
N LYS A 243 -3.77 0.25 22.98
CA LYS A 243 -4.42 1.11 21.98
C LYS A 243 -3.45 1.61 20.91
N TRP A 244 -2.15 1.46 21.14
CA TRP A 244 -1.11 1.96 20.24
C TRP A 244 -0.60 0.85 19.32
N THR A 245 -0.42 1.20 18.06
CA THR A 245 0.37 0.44 17.10
C THR A 245 1.50 1.35 16.62
N LEU A 246 2.72 0.92 16.86
CA LEU A 246 3.93 1.62 16.43
C LEU A 246 4.69 0.72 15.48
N GLY A 247 5.30 1.26 14.45
CA GLY A 247 6.08 0.42 13.55
C GLY A 247 6.73 1.17 12.42
N ALA A 248 7.16 0.38 11.45
CA ALA A 248 7.73 0.87 10.19
C ALA A 248 7.04 0.19 9.01
N ARG A 249 6.85 0.95 7.94
CA ARG A 249 6.33 0.49 6.65
C ARG A 249 7.41 0.61 5.58
N LEU A 250 7.59 -0.44 4.81
CA LEU A 250 8.28 -0.44 3.53
C LEU A 250 7.22 -0.55 2.43
N SER A 251 7.19 0.42 1.52
CA SER A 251 6.30 0.42 0.35
C SER A 251 7.13 0.39 -0.92
N ALA A 252 6.73 -0.44 -1.86
CA ALA A 252 7.35 -0.55 -3.17
C ALA A 252 6.30 -0.65 -4.27
N VAL A 253 6.57 -0.03 -5.42
CA VAL A 253 5.68 -0.06 -6.61
C VAL A 253 6.51 -0.37 -7.83
N TRP A 254 5.99 -1.25 -8.69
CA TRP A 254 6.63 -1.71 -9.92
C TRP A 254 5.60 -1.72 -11.06
N PRO A 255 5.43 -0.64 -11.82
CA PRO A 255 4.65 -0.67 -13.05
C PRO A 255 5.31 -1.64 -14.05
N ARG A 256 4.49 -2.32 -14.83
CA ARG A 256 4.91 -3.25 -15.87
C ARG A 256 4.45 -2.70 -17.22
N TYR A 257 5.40 -2.26 -18.02
CA TYR A 257 5.13 -1.76 -19.37
C TYR A 257 5.41 -2.88 -20.35
N ASP A 258 4.52 -3.04 -21.34
CA ASP A 258 4.75 -3.95 -22.45
C ASP A 258 5.92 -3.45 -23.30
N GLU A 259 6.59 -4.36 -24.02
CA GLU A 259 7.71 -3.99 -24.91
C GLU A 259 7.28 -2.93 -25.92
N ASP A 260 6.06 -3.02 -26.43
CA ASP A 260 5.47 -2.01 -27.32
C ASP A 260 5.26 -0.65 -26.64
N ALA A 261 5.01 -0.60 -25.33
CA ALA A 261 4.91 0.65 -24.56
C ALA A 261 6.27 1.33 -24.39
N THR A 262 7.33 0.63 -24.69
CA THR A 262 8.70 1.08 -24.58
C THR A 262 9.40 1.20 -25.94
N ALA A 263 8.74 0.81 -27.05
CA ALA A 263 9.26 0.80 -28.42
C ALA A 263 9.23 2.15 -29.15
N VAL A 264 9.23 3.27 -28.43
CA VAL A 264 9.89 4.45 -28.98
C VAL A 264 11.36 4.04 -29.11
N GLU A 265 11.95 4.07 -30.31
CA GLU A 265 13.36 3.74 -30.49
C GLU A 265 14.16 4.35 -29.36
N PRO A 266 14.74 3.55 -28.45
CA PRO A 266 15.45 4.11 -27.32
C PRO A 266 16.55 4.94 -27.92
N LEU A 267 16.56 6.23 -27.63
CA LEU A 267 17.72 7.06 -27.93
C LEU A 267 18.96 6.27 -27.50
N PRO A 268 19.97 6.11 -28.37
CA PRO A 268 21.11 5.23 -28.10
C PRO A 268 21.65 5.44 -26.70
N GLY A 269 21.66 4.39 -25.87
CA GLY A 269 22.11 4.41 -24.49
C GLY A 269 21.04 4.73 -23.42
N ARG A 270 19.77 4.96 -23.76
CA ARG A 270 18.69 5.14 -22.80
C ARG A 270 18.12 3.78 -22.37
N LYS A 271 18.22 3.46 -21.10
CA LYS A 271 17.56 2.27 -20.53
C LYS A 271 16.05 2.48 -20.48
N LEU A 272 15.28 1.41 -20.63
CA LEU A 272 13.84 1.42 -20.41
C LEU A 272 13.52 2.02 -19.05
N PRO A 273 12.55 2.95 -18.94
CA PRO A 273 12.15 3.53 -17.68
C PRO A 273 11.52 2.43 -16.83
N THR A 274 11.86 2.39 -15.58
CA THR A 274 11.23 1.46 -14.65
C THR A 274 10.09 2.11 -13.89
N ASN A 275 10.14 3.43 -13.69
CA ASN A 275 9.21 4.26 -12.90
C ASN A 275 8.84 3.61 -11.55
N GLN A 276 9.69 2.70 -11.09
CA GLN A 276 9.52 2.00 -9.84
C GLN A 276 10.01 2.85 -8.69
N HIS A 277 9.36 2.72 -7.55
CA HIS A 277 9.83 3.41 -6.36
C HIS A 277 9.86 2.51 -5.13
N LEU A 278 10.62 2.93 -4.14
CA LEU A 278 10.76 2.30 -2.84
C LEU A 278 10.74 3.39 -1.78
N ARG A 279 9.90 3.22 -0.76
CA ARG A 279 9.73 4.16 0.34
C ARG A 279 9.71 3.40 1.66
N VAL A 280 10.34 3.97 2.70
CA VAL A 280 10.35 3.43 4.06
C VAL A 280 10.10 4.53 5.07
N GLY A 281 9.43 4.21 6.16
CA GLY A 281 9.25 5.16 7.26
C GLY A 281 8.36 4.67 8.39
N PRO A 282 8.26 5.45 9.48
CA PRO A 282 7.47 5.12 10.65
C PRO A 282 5.96 5.12 10.35
N LEU A 283 5.29 4.26 11.11
CA LEU A 283 3.84 4.13 11.17
C LEU A 283 3.39 4.21 12.63
N VAL A 284 2.40 5.03 12.90
CA VAL A 284 1.77 5.16 14.22
C VAL A 284 0.27 5.10 14.05
N ALA A 285 -0.40 4.25 14.85
CA ALA A 285 -1.85 4.25 14.92
C ALA A 285 -2.32 4.22 16.37
N TYR A 286 -3.47 4.86 16.61
CA TYR A 286 -4.15 4.87 17.89
C TYR A 286 -5.60 4.48 17.73
N ALA A 287 -6.00 3.38 18.39
CA ALA A 287 -7.37 2.89 18.41
C ALA A 287 -8.11 3.42 19.64
N PHE A 288 -9.20 4.15 19.42
CA PHE A 288 -10.07 4.61 20.48
C PHE A 288 -10.99 3.49 20.98
N ASP A 289 -11.52 3.63 22.18
CA ASP A 289 -12.48 2.68 22.71
C ASP A 289 -13.80 2.73 21.92
N THR A 290 -14.36 1.58 21.68
CA THR A 290 -15.72 1.46 21.17
C THR A 290 -16.69 1.85 22.29
N ARG A 291 -17.53 2.86 22.07
CA ARG A 291 -18.59 3.23 23.03
C ARG A 291 -19.72 2.20 22.94
N PRO A 292 -20.22 1.68 24.06
CA PRO A 292 -21.41 0.82 24.07
C PRO A 292 -22.59 1.52 23.36
N GLY A 293 -23.22 0.85 22.40
CA GLY A 293 -24.31 1.43 21.59
C GLY A 293 -23.87 2.51 20.60
N GLY A 294 -22.57 2.77 20.45
CA GLY A 294 -22.03 3.73 19.50
C GLY A 294 -21.99 3.19 18.07
N LEU A 295 -22.19 4.06 17.09
CA LEU A 295 -22.13 3.71 15.67
C LEU A 295 -20.72 3.30 15.20
N MET A 296 -19.67 3.74 15.87
CA MET A 296 -18.29 3.50 15.49
C MET A 296 -17.66 2.40 16.34
N SER A 297 -17.28 1.30 15.71
CA SER A 297 -16.47 0.24 16.31
C SER A 297 -15.01 0.47 15.99
N LYS A 298 -14.15 0.49 17.04
CA LYS A 298 -12.69 0.66 16.96
C LYS A 298 -12.24 1.84 16.07
N PRO A 299 -12.76 3.08 16.31
CA PRO A 299 -12.28 4.22 15.57
C PRO A 299 -10.77 4.36 15.74
N THR A 300 -10.05 4.55 14.66
CA THR A 300 -8.58 4.51 14.63
C THR A 300 -8.05 5.67 13.82
N VAL A 301 -7.11 6.41 14.39
CA VAL A 301 -6.27 7.38 13.67
C VAL A 301 -4.96 6.72 13.27
N LEU A 302 -4.51 6.96 12.04
CA LEU A 302 -3.28 6.44 11.47
C LEU A 302 -2.42 7.59 10.96
N LEU A 303 -1.13 7.55 11.25
CA LEU A 303 -0.13 8.45 10.69
C LEU A 303 1.00 7.61 10.11
N ILE A 304 1.41 7.93 8.88
CA ILE A 304 2.58 7.35 8.23
C ILE A 304 3.43 8.50 7.72
N ALA A 305 4.71 8.47 8.04
CA ALA A 305 5.72 9.27 7.35
C ALA A 305 6.64 8.33 6.57
N GLY A 306 7.19 8.78 5.45
CA GLY A 306 8.08 7.94 4.66
C GLY A 306 9.06 8.75 3.84
N TRP A 307 10.22 8.17 3.59
CA TRP A 307 11.23 8.75 2.71
C TRP A 307 11.48 7.83 1.54
N TYR A 308 11.57 8.41 0.35
CA TYR A 308 11.85 7.67 -0.86
C TYR A 308 13.34 7.27 -0.90
N LEU A 309 13.59 5.96 -0.91
CA LEU A 309 14.90 5.39 -1.13
C LEU A 309 15.23 5.31 -2.62
N LYS A 310 14.19 5.22 -3.45
CA LYS A 310 14.24 5.25 -4.90
C LYS A 310 12.94 5.85 -5.42
N HIS A 311 13.02 6.84 -6.28
CA HIS A 311 11.91 7.41 -7.02
C HIS A 311 12.47 8.27 -8.16
N GLU A 312 11.79 8.33 -9.29
CA GLU A 312 12.25 9.10 -10.45
C GLU A 312 12.22 10.61 -10.17
N ASN A 313 11.17 11.10 -9.52
CA ASN A 313 10.92 12.55 -9.32
C ASN A 313 10.97 12.99 -7.85
N ARG A 314 11.09 12.07 -6.90
CA ARG A 314 11.11 12.37 -5.46
C ARG A 314 12.53 12.20 -4.93
N VAL A 315 13.35 13.21 -5.12
CA VAL A 315 14.76 13.21 -4.68
C VAL A 315 14.93 14.10 -3.44
N ASN A 316 16.08 13.99 -2.77
CA ASN A 316 16.51 14.88 -1.68
C ASN A 316 15.61 14.88 -0.42
N ALA A 317 15.26 13.69 0.05
CA ALA A 317 14.58 13.51 1.33
C ALA A 317 13.19 14.20 1.44
N MET A 318 12.47 14.38 0.32
CA MET A 318 11.07 14.81 0.37
C MET A 318 10.25 13.80 1.18
N PRO A 319 9.59 14.20 2.29
CA PRO A 319 8.80 13.27 3.08
C PRO A 319 7.47 12.98 2.38
N TYR A 320 7.09 11.72 2.34
CA TYR A 320 5.71 11.31 2.17
C TYR A 320 5.02 11.37 3.53
N LEU A 321 3.83 11.94 3.57
CA LEU A 321 3.01 11.95 4.77
C LEU A 321 1.61 11.41 4.45
N LEU A 322 1.06 10.59 5.33
CA LEU A 322 -0.33 10.14 5.27
C LEU A 322 -0.96 10.24 6.65
N GLY A 323 -2.09 10.94 6.72
CA GLY A 323 -3.01 10.90 7.85
C GLY A 323 -4.25 10.10 7.47
N GLY A 324 -4.72 9.24 8.38
CA GLY A 324 -5.90 8.42 8.13
C GLY A 324 -6.80 8.32 9.35
N PHE A 325 -8.11 8.19 9.10
CA PHE A 325 -9.12 7.87 10.10
C PHE A 325 -10.01 6.75 9.59
N SER A 326 -10.17 5.70 10.39
CA SER A 326 -10.99 4.55 10.05
C SER A 326 -11.89 4.12 11.19
N PHE A 327 -13.01 3.51 10.84
CA PHE A 327 -13.89 2.82 11.79
C PHE A 327 -14.70 1.74 11.06
N SER A 328 -15.35 0.88 11.83
CA SER A 328 -16.37 -0.03 11.32
C SER A 328 -17.69 0.18 12.09
N THR A 329 -18.80 -0.26 11.49
CA THR A 329 -20.13 -0.23 12.09
C THR A 329 -20.80 -1.57 11.83
N ASP A 330 -21.07 -2.37 12.87
CA ASP A 330 -21.82 -3.60 12.72
C ASP A 330 -23.31 -3.26 12.48
N LEU A 331 -23.83 -3.71 11.35
CA LEU A 331 -25.23 -3.50 10.96
C LEU A 331 -26.09 -4.68 11.38
N LEU A 332 -25.59 -5.90 11.17
CA LEU A 332 -26.23 -7.14 11.56
C LEU A 332 -25.17 -8.14 12.04
N SER A 333 -25.34 -8.67 13.22
CA SER A 333 -24.53 -9.79 13.72
C SER A 333 -25.46 -10.91 14.16
N GLY A 334 -25.42 -12.03 13.45
CA GLY A 334 -26.10 -13.26 13.84
C GLY A 334 -25.20 -14.06 14.79
N ARG A 335 -25.83 -14.64 15.82
CA ARG A 335 -25.21 -15.64 16.69
C ARG A 335 -25.06 -16.96 15.96
#